data_d5ac85c58ec1e13a369b85269e7ef294
#
_entry.id   d5ac85c58ec1e13a369b85269e7ef294
#
_cell.length_a   1.000
_cell.length_b   1.000
_cell.length_c   1.000
_cell.angle_alpha   90.00
_cell.angle_beta   90.00
_cell.angle_gamma   90.00
#
_symmetry.space_group_name_H-M   'P 1'
#
loop_
_entity.id
_entity.type
_entity.pdbx_description
1 polymer ?
#
loop_
_entity_poly.entity_id
_entity_poly.type
_entity_poly.pdbx_seq_one_letter_code
_entity_poly.pdbx_strand_id
1 'polypeptide(L)'
;MKDFSRRSFIKIAGGAAAATAVGFPAILNAAGSKKVVVVGGGVGGATAAKYIRMADSSIDVTLIEPNTEYYTCFLSNEVLGGSREMSSIRVGYDGLRAHGVNVVHDMVTTIDGGKVKTAGGKTFEYDRCVVAPGISFKNNIEGYDEAAQEAMPHAWKAGPQTVNLRKQLTAMKDGDVFVIAPPPNPFRCPPGPYERACQVAGYLKKHKPKSKVLILDKKDKFSKMGLFTQAFDRHYKGLIEFVPAKASGGGVASVDAGAGTLKLGNGDTVKAGVANVIPAQQAGTVALKNGLATKGWCPIDGKTFESTLVPNVHVIGDASVAKPLPKSGYAANSEAKVCAAAIVDLLNGREPGAPSLVNTCYSVAADGDAFSVAMVYDLKNGKLSKVKGSGGLTPKDSSMATRAREQQYAYSWFENIKRDSWG
;
A
#
# COMPACT_ATOMS: atom_id res chain seq x y z
N MET A 1 -7.68 27.86 -41.25
CA MET A 1 -6.91 26.65 -40.92
C MET A 1 -6.48 26.02 -42.24
N LYS A 2 -5.17 26.03 -42.54
CA LYS A 2 -4.65 25.47 -43.79
C LYS A 2 -4.38 23.97 -43.60
N ASP A 3 -4.96 23.12 -44.41
CA ASP A 3 -4.81 21.67 -44.40
C ASP A 3 -3.36 21.26 -44.62
N PHE A 4 -2.78 20.57 -43.67
CA PHE A 4 -1.49 19.88 -43.81
C PHE A 4 -1.73 18.55 -44.50
N SER A 5 -1.37 18.45 -45.78
CA SER A 5 -1.49 17.21 -46.53
C SER A 5 -0.28 16.28 -46.27
N ARG A 6 -0.51 14.95 -46.37
CA ARG A 6 0.55 13.91 -46.27
C ARG A 6 1.75 14.13 -47.22
N ARG A 7 1.57 14.88 -48.29
CA ARG A 7 2.65 15.23 -49.26
C ARG A 7 3.63 16.27 -48.72
N SER A 8 3.19 17.13 -47.78
CA SER A 8 4.04 18.17 -47.15
C SER A 8 5.01 17.55 -46.15
N PHE A 9 4.67 16.40 -45.53
CA PHE A 9 5.52 15.70 -44.56
C PHE A 9 6.72 14.99 -45.26
N ILE A 10 6.52 14.45 -46.48
CA ILE A 10 7.54 13.74 -47.21
C ILE A 10 8.61 14.68 -47.80
N LYS A 11 8.29 15.94 -48.08
CA LYS A 11 9.25 16.93 -48.60
C LYS A 11 10.19 17.51 -47.50
N ILE A 12 9.85 17.38 -46.23
CA ILE A 12 10.69 17.85 -45.10
C ILE A 12 11.68 16.76 -44.69
N ALA A 13 11.38 15.49 -44.94
CA ALA A 13 12.26 14.36 -44.61
C ALA A 13 13.36 14.06 -45.66
N GLY A 14 13.29 14.68 -46.83
CA GLY A 14 14.22 14.42 -47.94
C GLY A 14 15.37 15.44 -48.08
N GLY A 15 15.50 16.41 -47.20
CA GLY A 15 16.45 17.53 -47.36
C GLY A 15 17.69 17.55 -46.44
N ALA A 16 17.96 16.47 -45.72
CA ALA A 16 19.06 16.45 -44.72
C ALA A 16 20.06 15.30 -44.95
N ALA A 17 20.53 15.15 -46.18
CA ALA A 17 21.63 14.21 -46.51
C ALA A 17 22.66 14.86 -47.42
N ALA A 18 23.37 15.87 -46.96
CA ALA A 18 24.71 16.29 -47.40
C ALA A 18 25.20 17.44 -46.49
N ALA A 19 25.75 17.11 -45.33
CA ALA A 19 26.62 18.02 -44.59
C ALA A 19 27.87 17.21 -44.21
N THR A 20 28.94 17.54 -44.85
CA THR A 20 30.31 17.11 -44.72
C THR A 20 30.75 16.86 -43.26
N ALA A 21 31.38 15.71 -43.07
CA ALA A 21 32.13 15.34 -41.87
C ALA A 21 33.25 16.37 -41.61
N VAL A 22 32.99 17.29 -40.70
CA VAL A 22 34.04 17.95 -39.90
C VAL A 22 34.04 17.21 -38.56
N GLY A 23 35.05 16.38 -38.37
CA GLY A 23 35.27 15.64 -37.13
C GLY A 23 35.53 16.61 -35.97
N PHE A 24 34.52 16.93 -35.25
CA PHE A 24 34.71 17.29 -33.83
C PHE A 24 34.89 15.97 -33.09
N PRO A 25 35.95 15.80 -32.28
CA PRO A 25 36.01 14.69 -31.37
C PRO A 25 34.79 14.89 -30.42
N ALA A 26 33.74 14.11 -30.66
CA ALA A 26 32.77 13.89 -29.60
C ALA A 26 33.59 13.30 -28.47
N ILE A 27 33.90 14.11 -27.47
CA ILE A 27 34.25 13.60 -26.14
C ILE A 27 32.95 12.90 -25.70
N LEU A 28 32.84 11.65 -26.07
CA LEU A 28 32.01 10.70 -25.35
C LEU A 28 32.59 10.66 -23.95
N ASN A 29 32.14 11.59 -23.09
CA ASN A 29 32.19 11.34 -21.68
C ASN A 29 31.44 10.02 -21.54
N ALA A 30 32.17 8.94 -21.28
CA ALA A 30 31.65 7.74 -20.71
C ALA A 30 31.20 8.08 -19.29
N ALA A 31 30.17 8.91 -19.17
CA ALA A 31 29.39 9.04 -17.94
C ALA A 31 28.84 7.63 -17.73
N GLY A 32 29.31 6.98 -16.68
CA GLY A 32 28.79 5.66 -16.29
C GLY A 32 27.26 5.73 -16.25
N SER A 33 26.59 4.61 -16.54
CA SER A 33 25.11 4.55 -16.52
C SER A 33 24.59 5.09 -15.20
N LYS A 34 23.56 5.93 -15.27
CA LYS A 34 22.86 6.45 -14.09
C LYS A 34 22.26 5.30 -13.31
N LYS A 35 22.41 5.25 -12.01
CA LYS A 35 22.03 4.12 -11.17
C LYS A 35 20.91 4.51 -10.20
N VAL A 36 19.84 3.73 -10.21
CA VAL A 36 18.76 3.85 -9.22
C VAL A 36 18.62 2.53 -8.46
N VAL A 37 18.67 2.61 -7.13
CA VAL A 37 18.36 1.47 -6.27
C VAL A 37 16.97 1.67 -5.67
N VAL A 38 16.12 0.64 -5.79
CA VAL A 38 14.78 0.60 -5.21
C VAL A 38 14.75 -0.44 -4.09
N VAL A 39 14.40 -0.03 -2.89
CA VAL A 39 14.34 -0.87 -1.68
C VAL A 39 12.88 -1.18 -1.35
N GLY A 40 12.51 -2.47 -1.48
CA GLY A 40 11.16 -2.98 -1.28
C GLY A 40 10.39 -3.21 -2.57
N GLY A 41 9.89 -4.43 -2.76
CA GLY A 41 9.19 -4.90 -3.96
C GLY A 41 7.66 -4.87 -3.88
N GLY A 42 7.09 -4.16 -2.88
CA GLY A 42 5.65 -3.92 -2.80
C GLY A 42 5.15 -3.00 -3.92
N VAL A 43 3.84 -2.64 -3.87
CA VAL A 43 3.20 -1.81 -4.91
C VAL A 43 4.03 -0.59 -5.28
N GLY A 44 4.47 0.20 -4.30
CA GLY A 44 5.22 1.44 -4.56
C GLY A 44 6.56 1.17 -5.24
N GLY A 45 7.39 0.29 -4.67
CA GLY A 45 8.73 0.03 -5.20
C GLY A 45 8.71 -0.67 -6.56
N ALA A 46 7.85 -1.67 -6.74
CA ALA A 46 7.68 -2.35 -8.03
C ALA A 46 7.25 -1.37 -9.14
N THR A 47 6.24 -0.53 -8.85
CA THR A 47 5.80 0.53 -9.78
C THR A 47 6.92 1.51 -10.08
N ALA A 48 7.64 2.01 -9.07
CA ALA A 48 8.72 2.97 -9.28
C ALA A 48 9.84 2.38 -10.16
N ALA A 49 10.29 1.17 -9.86
CA ALA A 49 11.33 0.49 -10.64
C ALA A 49 10.95 0.33 -12.11
N LYS A 50 9.72 -0.16 -12.37
CA LYS A 50 9.18 -0.34 -13.72
C LYS A 50 9.09 0.99 -14.47
N TYR A 51 8.48 2.02 -13.85
CA TYR A 51 8.23 3.29 -14.51
C TYR A 51 9.51 4.10 -14.77
N ILE A 52 10.54 3.99 -13.93
CA ILE A 52 11.86 4.56 -14.23
C ILE A 52 12.44 3.92 -15.50
N ARG A 53 12.44 2.58 -15.60
CA ARG A 53 12.94 1.86 -16.78
C ARG A 53 12.13 2.17 -18.05
N MET A 54 10.81 2.30 -17.94
CA MET A 54 9.93 2.65 -19.05
C MET A 54 10.17 4.09 -19.54
N ALA A 55 10.44 5.02 -18.62
CA ALA A 55 10.64 6.43 -18.96
C ALA A 55 12.05 6.71 -19.51
N ASP A 56 13.08 6.00 -19.03
CA ASP A 56 14.45 6.12 -19.51
C ASP A 56 15.18 4.77 -19.37
N SER A 57 15.27 4.03 -20.47
CA SER A 57 15.92 2.72 -20.48
C SER A 57 17.45 2.76 -20.35
N SER A 58 18.08 3.94 -20.35
CA SER A 58 19.50 4.10 -20.06
C SER A 58 19.86 4.09 -18.57
N ILE A 59 18.85 4.22 -17.70
CA ILE A 59 19.04 4.18 -16.26
C ILE A 59 19.10 2.72 -15.78
N ASP A 60 20.16 2.35 -15.08
CA ASP A 60 20.27 1.04 -14.43
C ASP A 60 19.42 1.02 -13.15
N VAL A 61 18.41 0.20 -13.10
CA VAL A 61 17.51 0.05 -11.94
C VAL A 61 17.71 -1.30 -11.27
N THR A 62 18.09 -1.29 -9.99
CA THR A 62 18.16 -2.48 -9.15
C THR A 62 17.06 -2.42 -8.09
N LEU A 63 16.17 -3.39 -8.08
CA LEU A 63 15.16 -3.60 -7.03
C LEU A 63 15.69 -4.63 -6.03
N ILE A 64 15.71 -4.28 -4.73
CA ILE A 64 16.12 -5.18 -3.65
C ILE A 64 14.91 -5.50 -2.77
N GLU A 65 14.53 -6.77 -2.74
CA GLU A 65 13.37 -7.28 -1.98
C GLU A 65 13.70 -8.67 -1.42
N PRO A 66 13.60 -8.91 -0.12
CA PRO A 66 13.98 -10.19 0.46
C PRO A 66 13.11 -11.38 0.00
N ASN A 67 11.83 -11.12 -0.29
CA ASN A 67 10.91 -12.18 -0.67
C ASN A 67 10.93 -12.41 -2.19
N THR A 68 10.81 -13.66 -2.59
CA THR A 68 10.69 -14.03 -4.02
C THR A 68 9.30 -13.80 -4.58
N GLU A 69 8.31 -13.62 -3.71
CA GLU A 69 6.91 -13.39 -4.03
C GLU A 69 6.33 -12.32 -3.11
N TYR A 70 5.36 -11.58 -3.59
CA TYR A 70 4.61 -10.60 -2.83
C TYR A 70 3.13 -10.97 -2.80
N TYR A 71 2.51 -10.81 -1.63
CA TYR A 71 1.06 -10.97 -1.47
C TYR A 71 0.41 -9.62 -1.26
N THR A 72 -0.56 -9.28 -2.10
CA THR A 72 -1.24 -7.99 -2.03
C THR A 72 -2.10 -7.88 -0.77
N CYS A 73 -2.05 -6.74 -0.07
CA CYS A 73 -2.92 -6.51 1.08
C CYS A 73 -4.38 -6.27 0.67
N PHE A 74 -4.60 -5.64 -0.48
CA PHE A 74 -5.94 -5.50 -1.06
C PHE A 74 -6.44 -6.86 -1.54
N LEU A 75 -7.74 -7.10 -1.32
CA LEU A 75 -8.47 -8.37 -1.45
C LEU A 75 -8.00 -9.51 -0.52
N SER A 76 -7.03 -9.30 0.38
CA SER A 76 -6.67 -10.31 1.38
C SER A 76 -7.78 -10.57 2.40
N ASN A 77 -8.72 -9.64 2.60
CA ASN A 77 -9.90 -9.85 3.45
C ASN A 77 -10.86 -10.87 2.84
N GLU A 78 -10.97 -10.95 1.51
CA GLU A 78 -11.75 -11.99 0.83
C GLU A 78 -11.15 -13.38 1.01
N VAL A 79 -9.82 -13.49 1.15
CA VAL A 79 -9.16 -14.75 1.51
C VAL A 79 -9.58 -15.19 2.91
N LEU A 80 -9.63 -14.26 3.87
CA LEU A 80 -10.14 -14.55 5.22
C LEU A 80 -11.61 -14.97 5.20
N GLY A 81 -12.45 -14.28 4.43
CA GLY A 81 -13.85 -14.62 4.23
C GLY A 81 -14.07 -15.95 3.48
N GLY A 82 -13.10 -16.40 2.71
CA GLY A 82 -13.14 -17.64 1.94
C GLY A 82 -13.79 -17.51 0.57
N SER A 83 -13.99 -16.30 0.07
CA SER A 83 -14.46 -16.03 -1.30
C SER A 83 -13.31 -15.92 -2.32
N ARG A 84 -12.05 -15.99 -1.84
CA ARG A 84 -10.85 -15.87 -2.69
C ARG A 84 -9.74 -16.80 -2.22
N GLU A 85 -8.98 -17.34 -3.17
CA GLU A 85 -7.80 -18.14 -2.89
C GLU A 85 -6.56 -17.28 -2.65
N MET A 86 -5.66 -17.71 -1.75
CA MET A 86 -4.41 -17.02 -1.42
C MET A 86 -3.50 -16.85 -2.64
N SER A 87 -3.47 -17.81 -3.56
CA SER A 87 -2.70 -17.77 -4.79
C SER A 87 -3.09 -16.62 -5.72
N SER A 88 -4.36 -16.19 -5.70
CA SER A 88 -4.85 -15.13 -6.59
C SER A 88 -4.34 -13.73 -6.23
N ILE A 89 -3.91 -13.53 -4.96
CA ILE A 89 -3.32 -12.28 -4.48
C ILE A 89 -1.78 -12.31 -4.47
N ARG A 90 -1.18 -13.39 -4.98
CA ARG A 90 0.25 -13.56 -5.12
C ARG A 90 0.75 -12.97 -6.43
N VAL A 91 1.92 -12.32 -6.41
CA VAL A 91 2.63 -11.81 -7.59
C VAL A 91 4.13 -12.12 -7.46
N GLY A 92 4.79 -12.31 -8.60
CA GLY A 92 6.24 -12.45 -8.70
C GLY A 92 6.87 -11.19 -9.31
N TYR A 93 8.14 -11.28 -9.67
CA TYR A 93 8.93 -10.16 -10.20
C TYR A 93 9.41 -10.33 -11.63
N ASP A 94 8.93 -11.35 -12.35
CA ASP A 94 9.40 -11.65 -13.73
C ASP A 94 9.01 -10.54 -14.71
N GLY A 95 7.83 -9.92 -14.54
CA GLY A 95 7.46 -8.76 -15.35
C GLY A 95 8.42 -7.59 -15.18
N LEU A 96 8.92 -7.33 -13.96
CA LEU A 96 9.94 -6.30 -13.74
C LEU A 96 11.26 -6.65 -14.43
N ARG A 97 11.68 -7.92 -14.40
CA ARG A 97 12.87 -8.40 -15.13
C ARG A 97 12.70 -8.20 -16.63
N ALA A 98 11.51 -8.46 -17.16
CA ALA A 98 11.20 -8.23 -18.59
C ALA A 98 11.30 -6.73 -18.98
N HIS A 99 11.07 -5.82 -18.04
CA HIS A 99 11.31 -4.38 -18.22
C HIS A 99 12.79 -3.96 -17.99
N GLY A 100 13.71 -4.91 -17.78
CA GLY A 100 15.12 -4.64 -17.55
C GLY A 100 15.47 -4.18 -16.14
N VAL A 101 14.60 -4.44 -15.15
CA VAL A 101 14.93 -4.21 -13.73
C VAL A 101 15.77 -5.38 -13.21
N ASN A 102 16.93 -5.08 -12.61
CA ASN A 102 17.72 -6.07 -11.90
C ASN A 102 17.06 -6.37 -10.54
N VAL A 103 16.44 -7.54 -10.37
CA VAL A 103 15.77 -7.93 -9.12
C VAL A 103 16.69 -8.80 -8.28
N VAL A 104 17.01 -8.31 -7.09
CA VAL A 104 17.89 -8.95 -6.09
C VAL A 104 17.08 -9.35 -4.87
N HIS A 105 17.07 -10.63 -4.54
CA HIS A 105 16.43 -11.14 -3.33
C HIS A 105 17.43 -11.10 -2.17
N ASP A 106 17.36 -10.02 -1.38
CA ASP A 106 18.20 -9.81 -0.20
C ASP A 106 17.56 -8.76 0.73
N MET A 107 17.99 -8.70 1.98
CA MET A 107 17.53 -7.74 2.99
C MET A 107 18.45 -6.54 3.04
N VAL A 108 17.93 -5.34 2.77
CA VAL A 108 18.69 -4.10 2.93
C VAL A 108 18.90 -3.80 4.42
N THR A 109 20.15 -3.54 4.79
CA THR A 109 20.57 -3.18 6.16
C THR A 109 20.95 -1.72 6.30
N THR A 110 21.67 -1.15 5.31
CA THR A 110 22.22 0.21 5.36
C THR A 110 21.96 0.96 4.06
N ILE A 111 21.60 2.23 4.20
CA ILE A 111 21.44 3.21 3.11
C ILE A 111 22.24 4.44 3.55
N ASP A 112 23.41 4.66 2.97
CA ASP A 112 24.30 5.73 3.36
C ASP A 112 25.34 6.06 2.27
N GLY A 113 25.69 7.34 2.13
CA GLY A 113 26.77 7.81 1.29
C GLY A 113 26.69 7.38 -0.18
N GLY A 114 25.50 7.33 -0.77
CA GLY A 114 25.29 6.89 -2.15
C GLY A 114 25.39 5.36 -2.34
N LYS A 115 25.27 4.59 -1.25
CA LYS A 115 25.39 3.13 -1.26
C LYS A 115 24.29 2.46 -0.44
N VAL A 116 23.80 1.33 -0.96
CA VAL A 116 22.91 0.41 -0.25
C VAL A 116 23.66 -0.88 0.04
N LYS A 117 23.67 -1.32 1.31
CA LYS A 117 24.24 -2.60 1.72
C LYS A 117 23.16 -3.58 2.11
N THR A 118 23.40 -4.86 1.84
CA THR A 118 22.48 -5.95 2.15
C THR A 118 23.04 -6.89 3.22
N ALA A 119 22.16 -7.67 3.84
CA ALA A 119 22.54 -8.69 4.83
C ALA A 119 23.42 -9.79 4.22
N GLY A 120 23.26 -10.08 2.93
CA GLY A 120 24.11 -11.00 2.16
C GLY A 120 25.48 -10.42 1.78
N GLY A 121 25.86 -9.24 2.30
CA GLY A 121 27.18 -8.61 2.09
C GLY A 121 27.34 -7.89 0.77
N LYS A 122 26.30 -7.77 -0.07
CA LYS A 122 26.36 -7.03 -1.33
C LYS A 122 26.27 -5.52 -1.08
N THR A 123 26.92 -4.74 -1.97
CA THR A 123 26.85 -3.28 -1.96
C THR A 123 26.43 -2.79 -3.35
N PHE A 124 25.48 -1.89 -3.40
CA PHE A 124 24.96 -1.26 -4.62
C PHE A 124 25.14 0.26 -4.51
N GLU A 125 25.83 0.85 -5.48
CA GLU A 125 25.93 2.30 -5.61
C GLU A 125 24.67 2.86 -6.28
N TYR A 126 24.31 4.09 -5.95
CA TYR A 126 23.20 4.80 -6.56
C TYR A 126 23.46 6.30 -6.72
N ASP A 127 22.90 6.89 -7.76
CA ASP A 127 22.71 8.33 -7.92
C ASP A 127 21.43 8.79 -7.23
N ARG A 128 20.39 7.94 -7.26
CA ARG A 128 19.11 8.10 -6.55
C ARG A 128 18.66 6.77 -5.94
N CYS A 129 18.09 6.84 -4.74
CA CYS A 129 17.54 5.67 -4.06
C CYS A 129 16.04 5.87 -3.79
N VAL A 130 15.22 4.85 -4.07
CA VAL A 130 13.80 4.82 -3.71
C VAL A 130 13.61 3.84 -2.57
N VAL A 131 13.02 4.28 -1.46
CA VAL A 131 12.75 3.46 -0.28
C VAL A 131 11.24 3.30 -0.11
N ALA A 132 10.74 2.10 -0.39
CA ALA A 132 9.31 1.75 -0.35
C ALA A 132 9.06 0.58 0.63
N PRO A 133 9.39 0.73 1.92
CA PRO A 133 9.48 -0.39 2.88
C PRO A 133 8.12 -0.76 3.48
N GLY A 134 7.06 -0.03 3.14
CA GLY A 134 5.76 -0.15 3.76
C GLY A 134 5.78 0.20 5.25
N ILE A 135 5.07 -0.59 6.07
CA ILE A 135 4.94 -0.38 7.51
C ILE A 135 5.72 -1.40 8.33
N SER A 136 6.05 -1.01 9.57
CA SER A 136 6.34 -1.91 10.69
C SER A 136 5.35 -1.64 11.85
N PHE A 137 5.36 -2.52 12.84
CA PHE A 137 4.48 -2.41 14.00
C PHE A 137 5.24 -1.87 15.19
N LYS A 138 4.51 -1.14 16.05
CA LYS A 138 4.99 -0.71 17.36
C LYS A 138 4.67 -1.77 18.40
N ASN A 139 5.53 -1.93 19.38
CA ASN A 139 5.22 -2.71 20.58
C ASN A 139 4.41 -1.83 21.56
N ASN A 140 3.10 -1.74 21.35
CA ASN A 140 2.21 -0.83 22.10
C ASN A 140 1.02 -1.53 22.75
N ILE A 141 1.00 -2.86 22.73
CA ILE A 141 -0.02 -3.69 23.40
C ILE A 141 0.75 -4.65 24.30
N GLU A 142 0.51 -4.54 25.61
CA GLU A 142 1.16 -5.41 26.60
C GLU A 142 0.83 -6.89 26.35
N GLY A 143 1.82 -7.75 26.44
CA GLY A 143 1.69 -9.19 26.18
C GLY A 143 1.58 -9.58 24.70
N TYR A 144 1.66 -8.61 23.76
CA TYR A 144 1.58 -8.89 22.32
C TYR A 144 2.98 -9.01 21.69
N ASP A 145 3.71 -10.01 22.08
CA ASP A 145 5.01 -10.38 21.54
C ASP A 145 4.90 -11.25 20.27
N GLU A 146 6.01 -11.79 19.80
CA GLU A 146 6.06 -12.62 18.59
C GLU A 146 5.24 -13.92 18.75
N ALA A 147 5.28 -14.55 19.92
CA ALA A 147 4.49 -15.75 20.21
C ALA A 147 2.98 -15.42 20.25
N ALA A 148 2.61 -14.29 20.84
CA ALA A 148 1.23 -13.81 20.85
C ALA A 148 0.74 -13.46 19.43
N GLN A 149 1.61 -13.02 18.51
CA GLN A 149 1.25 -12.77 17.11
C GLN A 149 0.91 -14.05 16.33
N GLU A 150 1.42 -15.20 16.73
CA GLU A 150 1.00 -16.49 16.15
C GLU A 150 -0.37 -16.92 16.67
N ALA A 151 -0.65 -16.73 17.94
CA ALA A 151 -1.92 -17.11 18.56
C ALA A 151 -3.05 -16.09 18.22
N MET A 152 -2.71 -14.81 18.11
CA MET A 152 -3.62 -13.69 17.83
C MET A 152 -3.10 -12.88 16.63
N PRO A 153 -3.10 -13.43 15.40
CA PRO A 153 -2.40 -12.85 14.26
C PRO A 153 -2.99 -11.49 13.85
N HIS A 154 -2.12 -10.52 13.58
CA HIS A 154 -2.58 -9.25 12.99
C HIS A 154 -3.04 -9.44 11.54
N ALA A 155 -2.47 -10.36 10.78
CA ALA A 155 -2.76 -10.58 9.36
C ALA A 155 -2.88 -9.27 8.55
N TRP A 156 -2.05 -8.27 8.93
CA TRP A 156 -2.05 -6.94 8.29
C TRP A 156 -0.96 -6.81 7.22
N LYS A 157 -0.01 -7.71 7.21
CA LYS A 157 0.84 -8.05 6.07
C LYS A 157 0.31 -9.36 5.52
N ALA A 158 -0.20 -9.36 4.27
CA ALA A 158 -0.74 -10.56 3.65
C ALA A 158 0.38 -11.61 3.47
N GLY A 159 0.01 -12.87 3.65
CA GLY A 159 0.96 -13.97 3.64
C GLY A 159 0.63 -15.03 4.70
N PRO A 160 1.63 -15.64 5.36
CA PRO A 160 1.43 -16.72 6.33
C PRO A 160 0.43 -16.40 7.43
N GLN A 161 0.43 -15.18 7.98
CA GLN A 161 -0.53 -14.76 9.00
C GLN A 161 -1.99 -14.69 8.48
N THR A 162 -2.20 -14.40 7.18
CA THR A 162 -3.54 -14.46 6.59
C THR A 162 -4.05 -15.90 6.57
N VAL A 163 -3.19 -16.84 6.20
CA VAL A 163 -3.49 -18.28 6.21
C VAL A 163 -3.75 -18.77 7.63
N ASN A 164 -2.93 -18.37 8.59
CA ASN A 164 -3.10 -18.72 10.01
C ASN A 164 -4.43 -18.20 10.55
N LEU A 165 -4.75 -16.91 10.35
CA LEU A 165 -6.03 -16.33 10.80
C LEU A 165 -7.24 -17.01 10.14
N ARG A 166 -7.15 -17.36 8.85
CA ARG A 166 -8.19 -18.13 8.15
C ARG A 166 -8.35 -19.50 8.77
N LYS A 167 -7.26 -20.21 9.07
CA LYS A 167 -7.28 -21.52 9.74
C LYS A 167 -7.97 -21.43 11.11
N GLN A 168 -7.64 -20.42 11.91
CA GLN A 168 -8.28 -20.17 13.21
C GLN A 168 -9.78 -19.89 13.07
N LEU A 169 -10.19 -19.03 12.13
CA LEU A 169 -11.60 -18.74 11.85
C LEU A 169 -12.39 -20.00 11.46
N THR A 170 -11.81 -20.86 10.62
CA THR A 170 -12.48 -22.10 10.20
C THR A 170 -12.59 -23.12 11.35
N ALA A 171 -11.60 -23.18 12.24
CA ALA A 171 -11.58 -24.06 13.40
C ALA A 171 -12.40 -23.54 14.60
N MET A 172 -12.74 -22.26 14.64
CA MET A 172 -13.51 -21.62 15.71
C MET A 172 -14.85 -22.35 15.94
N LYS A 173 -15.29 -22.52 17.19
CA LYS A 173 -16.59 -23.15 17.50
C LYS A 173 -17.72 -22.21 17.17
N ASP A 174 -18.87 -22.77 16.75
CA ASP A 174 -20.10 -21.97 16.60
C ASP A 174 -20.58 -21.50 17.98
N GLY A 175 -20.80 -20.19 18.11
CA GLY A 175 -21.10 -19.50 19.36
C GLY A 175 -19.91 -18.72 19.96
N ASP A 176 -18.68 -18.98 19.49
CA ASP A 176 -17.51 -18.19 19.88
C ASP A 176 -17.53 -16.80 19.25
N VAL A 177 -16.73 -15.88 19.83
CA VAL A 177 -16.59 -14.50 19.34
C VAL A 177 -15.29 -14.34 18.55
N PHE A 178 -15.40 -13.79 17.33
CA PHE A 178 -14.25 -13.33 16.55
C PHE A 178 -13.99 -11.86 16.89
N VAL A 179 -12.86 -11.56 17.52
CA VAL A 179 -12.49 -10.20 17.92
C VAL A 179 -11.57 -9.57 16.88
N ILE A 180 -11.86 -8.34 16.47
CA ILE A 180 -10.94 -7.48 15.71
C ILE A 180 -10.57 -6.29 16.60
N ALA A 181 -9.27 -6.07 16.82
CA ALA A 181 -8.73 -4.91 17.52
C ALA A 181 -8.00 -3.99 16.52
N PRO A 182 -8.68 -2.98 15.93
CA PRO A 182 -8.07 -2.05 14.98
C PRO A 182 -7.02 -1.15 15.64
N PRO A 183 -5.98 -0.72 14.88
CA PRO A 183 -4.94 0.17 15.39
C PRO A 183 -5.44 1.62 15.50
N PRO A 184 -4.74 2.48 16.29
CA PRO A 184 -4.94 3.92 16.23
C PRO A 184 -4.42 4.52 14.93
N ASN A 185 -4.87 5.73 14.59
CA ASN A 185 -4.33 6.50 13.47
C ASN A 185 -2.90 7.01 13.77
N PRO A 186 -2.03 7.18 12.74
CA PRO A 186 -2.21 6.80 11.36
C PRO A 186 -1.85 5.32 11.12
N PHE A 187 -2.57 4.66 10.21
CA PHE A 187 -2.27 3.30 9.79
C PHE A 187 -2.65 3.08 8.32
N ARG A 188 -2.10 2.05 7.68
CA ARG A 188 -2.43 1.75 6.28
C ARG A 188 -3.80 1.11 6.17
N CYS A 189 -4.47 1.34 5.02
CA CYS A 189 -5.79 0.81 4.71
C CYS A 189 -6.84 1.14 5.80
N PRO A 190 -7.17 2.43 6.04
CA PRO A 190 -8.09 2.82 7.12
C PRO A 190 -9.46 2.12 7.11
N PRO A 191 -10.06 1.73 5.97
CA PRO A 191 -11.31 0.97 5.96
C PRO A 191 -11.13 -0.54 6.18
N GLY A 192 -9.91 -1.06 6.10
CA GLY A 192 -9.60 -2.49 6.07
C GLY A 192 -10.15 -3.32 7.25
N PRO A 193 -10.09 -2.88 8.53
CA PRO A 193 -10.62 -3.66 9.65
C PRO A 193 -12.13 -3.87 9.56
N TYR A 194 -12.87 -2.89 9.05
CA TYR A 194 -14.33 -2.92 8.95
C TYR A 194 -14.80 -3.73 7.73
N GLU A 195 -14.06 -3.69 6.64
CA GLU A 195 -14.22 -4.62 5.52
C GLU A 195 -13.95 -6.06 5.97
N ARG A 196 -12.87 -6.28 6.74
CA ARG A 196 -12.54 -7.58 7.34
C ARG A 196 -13.69 -8.10 8.21
N ALA A 197 -14.30 -7.24 9.03
CA ALA A 197 -15.47 -7.58 9.82
C ALA A 197 -16.63 -8.08 8.95
N CYS A 198 -16.91 -7.43 7.82
CA CYS A 198 -17.90 -7.85 6.86
C CYS A 198 -17.57 -9.23 6.26
N GLN A 199 -16.34 -9.44 5.80
CA GLN A 199 -15.93 -10.70 5.19
C GLN A 199 -15.97 -11.87 6.19
N VAL A 200 -15.54 -11.64 7.43
CA VAL A 200 -15.64 -12.64 8.51
C VAL A 200 -17.10 -12.89 8.88
N ALA A 201 -17.92 -11.84 9.04
CA ALA A 201 -19.35 -12.01 9.34
C ALA A 201 -20.11 -12.75 8.22
N GLY A 202 -19.73 -12.54 6.97
CA GLY A 202 -20.25 -13.31 5.83
C GLY A 202 -19.95 -14.81 5.96
N TYR A 203 -18.73 -15.16 6.37
CA TYR A 203 -18.36 -16.53 6.67
C TYR A 203 -19.14 -17.10 7.87
N LEU A 204 -19.21 -16.34 8.99
CA LEU A 204 -19.93 -16.76 10.19
C LEU A 204 -21.42 -16.99 9.92
N LYS A 205 -22.08 -16.06 9.22
CA LYS A 205 -23.48 -16.17 8.84
C LYS A 205 -23.80 -17.50 8.15
N LYS A 206 -22.87 -17.99 7.32
CA LYS A 206 -23.03 -19.20 6.52
C LYS A 206 -22.65 -20.47 7.27
N HIS A 207 -21.63 -20.42 8.13
CA HIS A 207 -21.00 -21.61 8.69
C HIS A 207 -21.06 -21.69 10.24
N LYS A 208 -21.28 -20.57 10.93
CA LYS A 208 -21.27 -20.45 12.39
C LYS A 208 -22.28 -19.38 12.85
N PRO A 209 -23.58 -19.62 12.66
CA PRO A 209 -24.62 -18.58 12.81
C PRO A 209 -24.85 -18.07 14.24
N LYS A 210 -24.33 -18.79 15.26
CA LYS A 210 -24.40 -18.36 16.67
C LYS A 210 -23.22 -17.49 17.08
N SER A 211 -22.18 -17.43 16.22
CA SER A 211 -20.98 -16.62 16.45
C SER A 211 -21.20 -15.17 16.00
N LYS A 212 -20.36 -14.26 16.53
CA LYS A 212 -20.37 -12.85 16.13
C LYS A 212 -18.97 -12.29 15.96
N VAL A 213 -18.88 -11.15 15.28
CA VAL A 213 -17.67 -10.32 15.18
C VAL A 213 -17.79 -9.17 16.17
N LEU A 214 -16.79 -8.98 17.01
CA LEU A 214 -16.67 -7.86 17.92
C LEU A 214 -15.50 -6.97 17.51
N ILE A 215 -15.76 -5.71 17.20
CA ILE A 215 -14.73 -4.72 16.84
C ILE A 215 -14.44 -3.87 18.08
N LEU A 216 -13.24 -4.02 18.68
CA LEU A 216 -12.76 -3.26 19.82
C LEU A 216 -11.85 -2.14 19.35
N ASP A 217 -12.42 -1.00 18.98
CA ASP A 217 -11.69 0.06 18.31
C ASP A 217 -10.95 1.01 19.26
N LYS A 218 -9.76 1.45 18.87
CA LYS A 218 -9.01 2.54 19.52
C LYS A 218 -9.50 3.94 19.08
N LYS A 219 -10.60 4.01 18.31
CA LYS A 219 -11.20 5.24 17.77
C LYS A 219 -12.71 5.24 17.94
N ASP A 220 -13.32 6.42 18.06
CA ASP A 220 -14.78 6.57 18.10
C ASP A 220 -15.43 6.58 16.71
N LYS A 221 -14.64 6.95 15.69
CA LYS A 221 -15.08 7.02 14.30
C LYS A 221 -14.04 6.39 13.38
N PHE A 222 -14.48 5.89 12.24
CA PHE A 222 -13.62 5.24 11.27
C PHE A 222 -13.96 5.60 9.82
N SER A 223 -13.06 5.22 8.91
CA SER A 223 -13.19 5.53 7.48
C SER A 223 -14.43 4.87 6.88
N LYS A 224 -15.25 5.64 6.15
CA LYS A 224 -16.50 5.20 5.51
C LYS A 224 -17.55 4.66 6.52
N MET A 225 -17.50 5.08 7.79
CA MET A 225 -18.35 4.54 8.87
C MET A 225 -19.82 4.44 8.48
N GLY A 226 -20.41 5.51 7.89
CA GLY A 226 -21.82 5.49 7.53
C GLY A 226 -22.19 4.47 6.45
N LEU A 227 -21.26 4.11 5.54
CA LEU A 227 -21.48 3.08 4.52
C LEU A 227 -21.32 1.67 5.10
N PHE A 228 -20.32 1.49 5.96
CA PHE A 228 -20.16 0.21 6.67
C PHE A 228 -21.31 -0.08 7.62
N THR A 229 -21.80 0.91 8.38
CA THR A 229 -22.96 0.73 9.26
C THR A 229 -24.19 0.31 8.47
N GLN A 230 -24.46 0.92 7.31
CA GLN A 230 -25.50 0.46 6.40
C GLN A 230 -25.33 -1.00 5.97
N ALA A 231 -24.08 -1.41 5.65
CA ALA A 231 -23.81 -2.78 5.25
C ALA A 231 -23.94 -3.76 6.43
N PHE A 232 -23.53 -3.36 7.65
CA PHE A 232 -23.74 -4.15 8.87
C PHE A 232 -25.23 -4.39 9.11
N ASP A 233 -26.04 -3.34 9.04
CA ASP A 233 -27.50 -3.44 9.25
C ASP A 233 -28.19 -4.27 8.17
N ARG A 234 -27.75 -4.14 6.90
CA ARG A 234 -28.37 -4.82 5.76
C ARG A 234 -28.05 -6.30 5.70
N HIS A 235 -26.77 -6.66 5.90
CA HIS A 235 -26.27 -8.01 5.64
C HIS A 235 -25.96 -8.80 6.89
N TYR A 236 -25.60 -8.14 8.00
CA TYR A 236 -24.98 -8.73 9.18
C TYR A 236 -25.60 -8.25 10.49
N LYS A 237 -26.90 -7.89 10.47
CA LYS A 237 -27.61 -7.42 11.64
C LYS A 237 -27.47 -8.42 12.80
N GLY A 238 -26.96 -7.94 13.94
CA GLY A 238 -26.70 -8.77 15.13
C GLY A 238 -25.42 -9.62 15.06
N LEU A 239 -24.74 -9.70 13.91
CA LEU A 239 -23.49 -10.45 13.75
C LEU A 239 -22.25 -9.58 13.95
N ILE A 240 -22.33 -8.28 13.73
CA ILE A 240 -21.21 -7.34 13.93
C ILE A 240 -21.58 -6.34 15.03
N GLU A 241 -20.71 -6.26 16.03
CA GLU A 241 -20.82 -5.30 17.11
C GLU A 241 -19.57 -4.38 17.09
N PHE A 242 -19.82 -3.07 17.11
CA PHE A 242 -18.76 -2.05 17.14
C PHE A 242 -18.70 -1.39 18.52
N VAL A 243 -17.56 -1.53 19.18
CA VAL A 243 -17.27 -0.90 20.49
C VAL A 243 -16.28 0.24 20.25
N PRO A 244 -16.71 1.51 20.36
CA PRO A 244 -15.85 2.67 20.17
C PRO A 244 -14.85 2.86 21.32
N ALA A 245 -13.80 3.65 21.09
CA ALA A 245 -12.77 3.96 22.10
C ALA A 245 -13.35 4.48 23.42
N LYS A 246 -14.33 5.37 23.36
CA LYS A 246 -14.99 5.94 24.57
C LYS A 246 -15.68 4.88 25.43
N ALA A 247 -16.16 3.79 24.85
CA ALA A 247 -16.84 2.72 25.58
C ALA A 247 -15.86 1.68 26.15
N SER A 248 -14.68 1.53 25.53
CA SER A 248 -13.67 0.55 25.91
C SER A 248 -12.46 1.13 26.65
N GLY A 249 -12.49 2.43 26.96
CA GLY A 249 -11.32 3.10 27.55
C GLY A 249 -10.10 3.18 26.61
N GLY A 250 -10.34 3.25 25.29
CA GLY A 250 -9.27 3.36 24.29
C GLY A 250 -8.90 2.03 23.60
N GLY A 251 -9.80 1.05 23.62
CA GLY A 251 -9.62 -0.25 22.97
C GLY A 251 -8.74 -1.21 23.77
N VAL A 252 -8.11 -2.16 23.09
CA VAL A 252 -7.28 -3.20 23.71
C VAL A 252 -5.98 -2.61 24.25
N ALA A 253 -5.75 -2.78 25.57
CA ALA A 253 -4.53 -2.36 26.26
C ALA A 253 -3.51 -3.50 26.38
N SER A 254 -3.96 -4.71 26.73
CA SER A 254 -3.09 -5.89 26.85
C SER A 254 -3.79 -7.15 26.36
N VAL A 255 -3.00 -8.20 26.11
CA VAL A 255 -3.51 -9.52 25.72
C VAL A 255 -2.85 -10.60 26.58
N ASP A 256 -3.60 -11.69 26.80
CA ASP A 256 -3.07 -12.98 27.23
C ASP A 256 -3.39 -14.01 26.15
N ALA A 257 -2.38 -14.32 25.36
CA ALA A 257 -2.52 -15.24 24.23
C ALA A 257 -2.81 -16.68 24.67
N GLY A 258 -2.26 -17.11 25.81
CA GLY A 258 -2.48 -18.44 26.38
C GLY A 258 -3.93 -18.61 26.87
N ALA A 259 -4.48 -17.59 27.55
CA ALA A 259 -5.85 -17.57 27.98
C ALA A 259 -6.83 -17.20 26.86
N GLY A 260 -6.38 -16.63 25.73
CA GLY A 260 -7.23 -16.13 24.66
C GLY A 260 -8.06 -14.92 25.08
N THR A 261 -7.51 -14.04 25.93
CA THR A 261 -8.24 -12.87 26.49
C THR A 261 -7.59 -11.56 26.10
N LEU A 262 -8.44 -10.52 25.96
CA LEU A 262 -8.03 -9.16 25.67
C LEU A 262 -8.55 -8.25 26.78
N LYS A 263 -7.65 -7.52 27.44
CA LYS A 263 -8.00 -6.52 28.46
C LYS A 263 -8.14 -5.15 27.81
N LEU A 264 -9.22 -4.47 28.09
CA LEU A 264 -9.55 -3.13 27.59
C LEU A 264 -8.99 -2.04 28.51
N GLY A 265 -8.89 -0.83 28.00
CA GLY A 265 -8.40 0.32 28.77
C GLY A 265 -9.29 0.72 29.95
N ASN A 266 -10.58 0.38 29.93
CA ASN A 266 -11.51 0.57 31.06
C ASN A 266 -11.43 -0.55 32.11
N GLY A 267 -10.58 -1.56 31.91
CA GLY A 267 -10.38 -2.70 32.83
C GLY A 267 -11.19 -3.95 32.50
N ASP A 268 -12.17 -3.87 31.61
CA ASP A 268 -12.96 -5.03 31.16
C ASP A 268 -12.08 -6.06 30.44
N THR A 269 -12.48 -7.32 30.50
CA THR A 269 -11.81 -8.42 29.82
C THR A 269 -12.76 -9.10 28.85
N VAL A 270 -12.30 -9.33 27.62
CA VAL A 270 -13.03 -10.03 26.56
C VAL A 270 -12.34 -11.35 26.26
N LYS A 271 -13.09 -12.45 26.31
CA LYS A 271 -12.65 -13.78 25.84
C LYS A 271 -12.94 -13.88 24.35
N ALA A 272 -11.94 -14.21 23.57
CA ALA A 272 -12.07 -14.43 22.14
C ALA A 272 -11.94 -15.91 21.80
N GLY A 273 -12.77 -16.42 20.88
CA GLY A 273 -12.53 -17.68 20.19
C GLY A 273 -11.42 -17.54 19.16
N VAL A 274 -11.40 -16.40 18.47
CA VAL A 274 -10.31 -15.95 17.59
C VAL A 274 -10.07 -14.47 17.79
N ALA A 275 -8.82 -14.04 17.92
CA ALA A 275 -8.45 -12.64 18.08
C ALA A 275 -7.53 -12.17 16.93
N ASN A 276 -8.00 -11.18 16.17
CA ASN A 276 -7.23 -10.45 15.19
C ASN A 276 -6.76 -9.12 15.80
N VAL A 277 -5.56 -9.08 16.33
CA VAL A 277 -5.01 -7.91 17.02
C VAL A 277 -4.03 -7.17 16.10
N ILE A 278 -4.34 -5.90 15.78
CA ILE A 278 -3.54 -5.09 14.85
C ILE A 278 -2.85 -3.97 15.63
N PRO A 279 -1.52 -4.05 15.85
CA PRO A 279 -0.78 -3.03 16.61
C PRO A 279 -0.72 -1.68 15.89
N ALA A 280 -0.38 -0.64 16.63
CA ALA A 280 -0.02 0.66 16.05
C ALA A 280 1.11 0.53 15.04
N GLN A 281 1.12 1.41 14.04
CA GLN A 281 2.03 1.30 12.90
C GLN A 281 3.03 2.45 12.85
N GLN A 282 4.10 2.22 12.15
CA GLN A 282 5.15 3.17 11.81
C GLN A 282 5.77 2.77 10.47
N ALA A 283 6.67 3.59 9.93
CA ALA A 283 7.42 3.27 8.71
C ALA A 283 8.17 1.93 8.84
N GLY A 284 8.41 1.26 7.72
CA GLY A 284 9.17 0.02 7.67
C GLY A 284 10.55 0.16 8.31
N THR A 285 11.01 -0.91 8.96
CA THR A 285 12.20 -0.91 9.83
C THR A 285 13.46 -0.37 9.16
N VAL A 286 13.66 -0.65 7.87
CA VAL A 286 14.83 -0.14 7.12
C VAL A 286 14.83 1.41 7.07
N ALA A 287 13.68 2.04 6.90
CA ALA A 287 13.61 3.50 6.92
C ALA A 287 13.88 4.09 8.30
N LEU A 288 13.38 3.45 9.36
CA LEU A 288 13.65 3.85 10.75
C LEU A 288 15.13 3.77 11.11
N LYS A 289 15.77 2.65 10.73
CA LYS A 289 17.20 2.39 11.04
C LYS A 289 18.18 3.26 10.26
N ASN A 290 17.74 3.80 9.11
CA ASN A 290 18.60 4.59 8.22
C ASN A 290 18.30 6.10 8.25
N GLY A 291 17.73 6.63 9.35
CA GLY A 291 17.55 8.07 9.55
C GLY A 291 16.50 8.74 8.64
N LEU A 292 15.65 7.95 7.94
CA LEU A 292 14.64 8.47 7.02
C LEU A 292 13.34 8.89 7.71
N ALA A 293 13.19 8.61 9.00
CA ALA A 293 11.93 8.82 9.71
C ALA A 293 12.10 9.74 10.92
N THR A 294 11.09 10.59 11.14
CA THR A 294 10.89 11.34 12.38
C THR A 294 9.50 11.04 12.92
N LYS A 295 9.36 10.89 14.25
CA LYS A 295 8.09 10.48 14.90
C LYS A 295 7.47 9.21 14.30
N GLY A 296 8.33 8.30 13.78
CA GLY A 296 7.94 7.02 13.22
C GLY A 296 7.50 7.04 11.75
N TRP A 297 7.57 8.16 11.03
CA TRP A 297 7.17 8.29 9.62
C TRP A 297 8.17 9.14 8.84
N CYS A 298 8.24 8.94 7.52
CA CYS A 298 9.24 9.57 6.67
C CYS A 298 8.72 10.88 6.08
N PRO A 299 9.25 12.05 6.48
CA PRO A 299 8.91 13.32 5.85
C PRO A 299 9.50 13.41 4.45
N ILE A 300 8.72 13.92 3.50
CA ILE A 300 9.09 14.01 2.08
C ILE A 300 8.77 15.39 1.50
N ASP A 301 9.46 15.74 0.44
CA ASP A 301 9.06 16.81 -0.48
C ASP A 301 7.86 16.33 -1.32
N GLY A 302 6.80 17.10 -1.36
CA GLY A 302 5.56 16.71 -2.04
C GLY A 302 5.64 16.70 -3.56
N LYS A 303 6.69 17.28 -4.17
CA LYS A 303 6.90 17.34 -5.61
C LYS A 303 7.64 16.12 -6.13
N THR A 304 8.66 15.68 -5.40
CA THR A 304 9.61 14.67 -5.84
C THR A 304 9.58 13.39 -5.01
N PHE A 305 8.92 13.41 -3.86
CA PHE A 305 8.99 12.38 -2.81
C PHE A 305 10.39 12.19 -2.22
N GLU A 306 11.34 13.11 -2.48
CA GLU A 306 12.65 13.09 -1.85
C GLU A 306 12.50 13.28 -0.33
N SER A 307 13.28 12.53 0.43
CA SER A 307 13.36 12.68 1.89
C SER A 307 13.85 14.08 2.26
N THR A 308 13.19 14.73 3.21
CA THR A 308 13.69 16.01 3.74
C THR A 308 14.83 15.82 4.76
N LEU A 309 15.22 14.57 5.05
CA LEU A 309 16.25 14.22 6.02
C LEU A 309 17.55 13.73 5.36
N VAL A 310 17.42 13.01 4.24
CA VAL A 310 18.56 12.38 3.56
C VAL A 310 18.48 12.70 2.07
N PRO A 311 19.45 13.44 1.52
CA PRO A 311 19.44 13.85 0.12
C PRO A 311 19.60 12.64 -0.82
N ASN A 312 19.05 12.75 -2.03
CA ASN A 312 19.06 11.72 -3.07
C ASN A 312 18.35 10.40 -2.71
N VAL A 313 17.60 10.39 -1.60
CA VAL A 313 16.76 9.25 -1.18
C VAL A 313 15.31 9.67 -1.19
N HIS A 314 14.48 8.96 -1.95
CA HIS A 314 13.04 9.19 -2.08
C HIS A 314 12.28 8.16 -1.26
N VAL A 315 11.21 8.56 -0.57
CA VAL A 315 10.38 7.63 0.22
C VAL A 315 8.94 7.68 -0.25
N ILE A 316 8.38 6.53 -0.63
CA ILE A 316 7.03 6.40 -1.18
C ILE A 316 6.19 5.35 -0.46
N GLY A 317 4.89 5.40 -0.67
CA GLY A 317 3.93 4.46 -0.12
C GLY A 317 3.68 4.67 1.38
N ASP A 318 3.32 3.60 2.06
CA ASP A 318 2.83 3.67 3.45
C ASP A 318 3.82 4.27 4.46
N ALA A 319 5.12 4.27 4.16
CA ALA A 319 6.15 4.86 5.02
C ALA A 319 6.17 6.39 4.98
N SER A 320 5.76 7.00 3.86
CA SER A 320 5.84 8.44 3.60
C SER A 320 4.82 9.27 4.41
N VAL A 321 5.13 10.53 4.65
CA VAL A 321 4.18 11.55 5.16
C VAL A 321 3.62 12.34 3.98
N ALA A 322 2.84 11.70 3.12
CA ALA A 322 2.22 12.31 1.95
C ALA A 322 0.81 12.86 2.21
N LYS A 323 0.55 13.38 3.42
CA LYS A 323 -0.76 13.96 3.77
C LYS A 323 -1.17 15.07 2.78
N PRO A 324 -2.45 15.10 2.33
CA PRO A 324 -3.61 14.37 2.85
C PRO A 324 -3.90 13.02 2.15
N LEU A 325 -2.96 12.46 1.35
CA LEU A 325 -3.13 11.12 0.78
C LEU A 325 -3.25 10.07 1.89
N PRO A 326 -4.14 9.08 1.75
CA PRO A 326 -4.19 7.96 2.68
C PRO A 326 -3.07 6.96 2.40
N LYS A 327 -2.67 6.20 3.42
CA LYS A 327 -1.77 5.05 3.25
C LYS A 327 -2.54 3.90 2.62
N SER A 328 -2.41 3.72 1.30
CA SER A 328 -3.12 2.70 0.51
C SER A 328 -2.29 2.23 -0.67
N GLY A 329 -2.61 1.04 -1.21
CA GLY A 329 -1.93 0.52 -2.40
C GLY A 329 -2.13 1.42 -3.63
N TYR A 330 -3.31 2.02 -3.80
CA TYR A 330 -3.58 2.96 -4.89
C TYR A 330 -2.71 4.22 -4.77
N ALA A 331 -2.67 4.83 -3.57
CA ALA A 331 -1.83 6.00 -3.33
C ALA A 331 -0.35 5.66 -3.56
N ALA A 332 0.14 4.51 -3.06
CA ALA A 332 1.52 4.07 -3.26
C ALA A 332 1.89 3.92 -4.75
N ASN A 333 0.98 3.40 -5.58
CA ASN A 333 1.18 3.31 -7.03
C ASN A 333 1.22 4.70 -7.67
N SER A 334 0.32 5.61 -7.27
CA SER A 334 0.29 6.99 -7.77
C SER A 334 1.55 7.78 -7.35
N GLU A 335 1.96 7.66 -6.07
CA GLU A 335 3.20 8.25 -5.54
C GLU A 335 4.44 7.74 -6.31
N ALA A 336 4.48 6.44 -6.60
CA ALA A 336 5.57 5.82 -7.32
C ALA A 336 5.75 6.36 -8.74
N LYS A 337 4.67 6.63 -9.46
CA LYS A 337 4.71 7.21 -10.81
C LYS A 337 5.22 8.65 -10.79
N VAL A 338 4.78 9.46 -9.84
CA VAL A 338 5.29 10.82 -9.64
C VAL A 338 6.76 10.80 -9.25
N CYS A 339 7.14 9.94 -8.30
CA CYS A 339 8.54 9.78 -7.88
C CYS A 339 9.43 9.32 -9.04
N ALA A 340 8.99 8.36 -9.84
CA ALA A 340 9.73 7.86 -11.01
C ALA A 340 9.97 8.98 -12.04
N ALA A 341 8.93 9.74 -12.38
CA ALA A 341 9.06 10.88 -13.29
C ALA A 341 10.04 11.93 -12.74
N ALA A 342 9.91 12.27 -11.46
CA ALA A 342 10.81 13.23 -10.83
C ALA A 342 12.29 12.75 -10.82
N ILE A 343 12.53 11.47 -10.54
CA ILE A 343 13.89 10.88 -10.57
C ILE A 343 14.48 10.95 -11.98
N VAL A 344 13.70 10.59 -13.00
CA VAL A 344 14.15 10.64 -14.40
C VAL A 344 14.47 12.08 -14.82
N ASP A 345 13.65 13.05 -14.43
CA ASP A 345 13.93 14.47 -14.70
C ASP A 345 15.22 14.93 -13.99
N LEU A 346 15.34 14.68 -12.69
CA LEU A 346 16.51 15.07 -11.91
C LEU A 346 17.80 14.44 -12.44
N LEU A 347 17.78 13.16 -12.80
CA LEU A 347 18.96 12.49 -13.38
C LEU A 347 19.31 13.02 -14.76
N ASN A 348 18.37 13.59 -15.50
CA ASN A 348 18.60 14.21 -16.81
C ASN A 348 18.79 15.75 -16.72
N GLY A 349 19.00 16.30 -15.52
CA GLY A 349 19.20 17.73 -15.33
C GLY A 349 17.99 18.60 -15.63
N ARG A 350 16.79 18.02 -15.58
CA ARG A 350 15.53 18.71 -15.82
C ARG A 350 14.83 19.01 -14.49
N GLU A 351 14.06 20.10 -14.48
CA GLU A 351 13.20 20.43 -13.33
C GLU A 351 11.97 19.50 -13.31
N PRO A 352 11.70 18.78 -12.22
CA PRO A 352 10.50 17.94 -12.11
C PRO A 352 9.20 18.72 -12.28
N GLY A 353 8.25 18.15 -13.00
CA GLY A 353 6.91 18.72 -13.19
C GLY A 353 6.09 18.78 -11.90
N ALA A 354 5.00 19.54 -11.93
CA ALA A 354 4.02 19.58 -10.84
C ALA A 354 3.29 18.22 -10.75
N PRO A 355 3.22 17.58 -9.55
CA PRO A 355 2.57 16.29 -9.42
C PRO A 355 1.05 16.37 -9.47
N SER A 356 0.43 15.35 -10.06
CA SER A 356 -0.99 15.04 -9.90
C SER A 356 -1.12 13.62 -9.36
N LEU A 357 -1.81 13.45 -8.25
CA LEU A 357 -1.93 12.20 -7.55
C LEU A 357 -3.40 11.80 -7.42
N VAL A 358 -3.66 10.51 -7.45
CA VAL A 358 -5.00 9.96 -7.32
C VAL A 358 -5.01 8.86 -6.26
N ASN A 359 -6.09 8.81 -5.51
CA ASN A 359 -6.39 7.65 -4.68
C ASN A 359 -7.84 7.23 -4.84
N THR A 360 -8.07 5.94 -5.03
CA THR A 360 -9.39 5.32 -4.93
C THR A 360 -9.27 4.10 -4.00
N CYS A 361 -10.14 4.04 -3.00
CA CYS A 361 -10.20 2.92 -2.06
C CYS A 361 -11.55 2.25 -2.15
N TYR A 362 -11.59 1.06 -2.74
CA TYR A 362 -12.78 0.21 -2.74
C TYR A 362 -12.89 -0.56 -1.43
N SER A 363 -14.10 -0.93 -1.05
CA SER A 363 -14.40 -1.83 0.06
C SER A 363 -15.55 -2.74 -0.35
N VAL A 364 -15.33 -4.04 -0.27
CA VAL A 364 -16.34 -5.07 -0.58
C VAL A 364 -16.95 -5.54 0.73
N ALA A 365 -18.17 -5.08 1.03
CA ALA A 365 -18.84 -5.42 2.27
C ALA A 365 -19.58 -6.76 2.18
N ALA A 366 -20.19 -7.05 1.05
CA ALA A 366 -20.87 -8.31 0.75
C ALA A 366 -20.83 -8.55 -0.76
N ASP A 367 -21.22 -9.72 -1.20
CA ASP A 367 -21.45 -9.95 -2.63
C ASP A 367 -22.55 -9.02 -3.14
N GLY A 368 -22.28 -8.30 -4.23
CA GLY A 368 -23.14 -7.26 -4.78
C GLY A 368 -23.20 -5.95 -3.95
N ASP A 369 -22.43 -5.79 -2.88
CA ASP A 369 -22.41 -4.56 -2.08
C ASP A 369 -20.98 -4.09 -1.80
N ALA A 370 -20.47 -3.23 -2.64
CA ALA A 370 -19.22 -2.53 -2.48
C ALA A 370 -19.42 -1.01 -2.54
N PHE A 371 -18.41 -0.28 -2.07
CA PHE A 371 -18.38 1.18 -2.08
C PHE A 371 -16.96 1.71 -2.06
N SER A 372 -16.77 2.92 -2.54
CA SER A 372 -15.46 3.53 -2.68
C SER A 372 -15.35 4.93 -2.05
N VAL A 373 -14.13 5.39 -1.95
CA VAL A 373 -13.76 6.80 -1.80
C VAL A 373 -12.70 7.12 -2.84
N ALA A 374 -12.92 8.16 -3.62
CA ALA A 374 -11.96 8.65 -4.60
C ALA A 374 -11.59 10.12 -4.32
N MET A 375 -10.36 10.51 -4.67
CA MET A 375 -9.89 11.88 -4.54
C MET A 375 -8.66 12.11 -5.43
N VAL A 376 -8.60 13.29 -6.05
CA VAL A 376 -7.40 13.80 -6.74
C VAL A 376 -6.68 14.78 -5.82
N TYR A 377 -5.36 14.78 -5.92
CA TYR A 377 -4.50 15.67 -5.14
C TYR A 377 -3.52 16.39 -6.07
N ASP A 378 -3.23 17.62 -5.74
CA ASP A 378 -2.26 18.49 -6.41
C ASP A 378 -1.27 19.07 -5.39
N LEU A 379 -0.25 19.76 -5.91
CA LEU A 379 0.70 20.49 -5.09
C LEU A 379 0.31 21.97 -5.06
N LYS A 380 0.00 22.50 -3.87
CA LYS A 380 -0.30 23.92 -3.64
C LYS A 380 0.66 24.50 -2.61
N ASN A 381 1.39 25.53 -2.97
CA ASN A 381 2.35 26.19 -2.06
C ASN A 381 3.33 25.19 -1.39
N GLY A 382 3.86 24.25 -2.18
CA GLY A 382 4.79 23.22 -1.71
C GLY A 382 4.17 22.10 -0.86
N LYS A 383 2.83 22.05 -0.72
CA LYS A 383 2.12 21.03 0.07
C LYS A 383 1.09 20.30 -0.79
N LEU A 384 1.02 18.99 -0.61
CA LEU A 384 -0.02 18.18 -1.22
C LEU A 384 -1.40 18.58 -0.66
N SER A 385 -2.37 18.75 -1.53
CA SER A 385 -3.69 19.26 -1.22
C SER A 385 -4.77 18.51 -2.01
N LYS A 386 -5.96 18.37 -1.43
CA LYS A 386 -7.12 17.81 -2.16
C LYS A 386 -7.63 18.80 -3.19
N VAL A 387 -7.87 18.33 -4.40
CA VAL A 387 -8.57 19.11 -5.43
C VAL A 387 -10.05 19.14 -5.09
N LYS A 388 -10.61 20.32 -4.86
CA LYS A 388 -12.03 20.49 -4.51
C LYS A 388 -12.93 19.94 -5.62
N GLY A 389 -13.92 19.12 -5.26
CA GLY A 389 -14.90 18.57 -6.22
C GLY A 389 -14.39 17.39 -7.05
N SER A 390 -13.14 16.94 -6.88
CA SER A 390 -12.55 15.86 -7.69
C SER A 390 -12.92 14.46 -7.23
N GLY A 391 -13.74 14.29 -6.21
CA GLY A 391 -14.08 12.98 -5.70
C GLY A 391 -15.02 13.03 -4.50
N GLY A 392 -15.15 11.91 -3.83
CA GLY A 392 -16.05 11.74 -2.68
C GLY A 392 -16.22 10.28 -2.29
N LEU A 393 -17.21 10.04 -1.46
CA LEU A 393 -17.69 8.70 -1.11
C LEU A 393 -18.80 8.27 -2.06
N THR A 394 -18.94 6.97 -2.28
CA THR A 394 -20.19 6.43 -2.83
C THR A 394 -21.38 6.99 -2.04
N PRO A 395 -22.39 7.58 -2.68
CA PRO A 395 -23.55 8.12 -1.98
C PRO A 395 -24.26 7.05 -1.13
N LYS A 396 -24.77 7.43 0.05
CA LYS A 396 -25.43 6.50 0.96
C LYS A 396 -26.73 5.91 0.37
N ASP A 397 -27.43 6.67 -0.45
CA ASP A 397 -28.66 6.34 -1.13
C ASP A 397 -28.45 5.61 -2.48
N SER A 398 -27.21 5.26 -2.81
CA SER A 398 -26.88 4.51 -4.02
C SER A 398 -27.66 3.18 -4.08
N SER A 399 -28.21 2.90 -5.26
CA SER A 399 -28.92 1.64 -5.51
C SER A 399 -27.99 0.43 -5.38
N MET A 400 -28.55 -0.75 -5.11
CA MET A 400 -27.78 -2.00 -5.08
C MET A 400 -27.13 -2.30 -6.43
N ALA A 401 -27.73 -1.90 -7.54
CA ALA A 401 -27.11 -2.01 -8.87
C ALA A 401 -25.83 -1.16 -8.96
N THR A 402 -25.80 0.03 -8.37
CA THR A 402 -24.59 0.86 -8.27
C THR A 402 -23.54 0.20 -7.38
N ARG A 403 -23.95 -0.35 -6.22
CA ARG A 403 -23.08 -1.07 -5.30
C ARG A 403 -22.44 -2.30 -5.94
N ALA A 404 -23.19 -3.05 -6.73
CA ALA A 404 -22.69 -4.21 -7.48
C ALA A 404 -21.67 -3.78 -8.55
N ARG A 405 -21.87 -2.65 -9.23
CA ARG A 405 -20.88 -2.09 -10.16
C ARG A 405 -19.59 -1.67 -9.45
N GLU A 406 -19.67 -1.10 -8.24
CA GLU A 406 -18.49 -0.77 -7.43
C GLU A 406 -17.66 -2.01 -7.10
N GLN A 407 -18.27 -3.18 -6.89
CA GLN A 407 -17.56 -4.45 -6.73
C GLN A 407 -16.83 -4.84 -8.02
N GLN A 408 -17.47 -4.71 -9.18
CA GLN A 408 -16.83 -4.98 -10.47
C GLN A 408 -15.63 -4.02 -10.70
N TYR A 409 -15.77 -2.76 -10.32
CA TYR A 409 -14.67 -1.79 -10.40
C TYR A 409 -13.52 -2.16 -9.47
N ALA A 410 -13.81 -2.64 -8.24
CA ALA A 410 -12.78 -3.12 -7.31
C ALA A 410 -11.97 -4.27 -7.91
N TYR A 411 -12.62 -5.24 -8.55
CA TYR A 411 -11.96 -6.40 -9.16
C TYR A 411 -11.20 -6.04 -10.43
N SER A 412 -11.77 -5.19 -11.29
CA SER A 412 -11.08 -4.67 -12.47
C SER A 412 -9.84 -3.87 -12.08
N TRP A 413 -9.95 -3.01 -11.06
CA TRP A 413 -8.82 -2.28 -10.52
C TRP A 413 -7.72 -3.22 -9.99
N PHE A 414 -8.11 -4.28 -9.29
CA PHE A 414 -7.16 -5.28 -8.77
C PHE A 414 -6.33 -5.92 -9.87
N GLU A 415 -6.95 -6.36 -10.95
CA GLU A 415 -6.22 -6.94 -12.07
C GLU A 415 -5.35 -5.91 -12.80
N ASN A 416 -5.82 -4.67 -12.88
CA ASN A 416 -5.06 -3.58 -13.49
C ASN A 416 -3.83 -3.22 -12.65
N ILE A 417 -3.95 -3.04 -11.33
CA ILE A 417 -2.81 -2.66 -10.50
C ILE A 417 -1.75 -3.76 -10.40
N LYS A 418 -2.15 -5.03 -10.47
CA LYS A 418 -1.20 -6.15 -10.54
C LYS A 418 -0.32 -6.03 -11.80
N ARG A 419 -0.95 -5.86 -12.97
CA ARG A 419 -0.23 -5.68 -14.25
C ARG A 419 0.58 -4.39 -14.27
N ASP A 420 0.03 -3.31 -13.76
CA ASP A 420 0.67 -2.00 -13.72
C ASP A 420 1.92 -2.00 -12.84
N SER A 421 1.92 -2.70 -11.71
CA SER A 421 3.03 -2.70 -10.76
C SER A 421 4.06 -3.80 -11.02
N TRP A 422 3.66 -5.01 -11.38
CA TRP A 422 4.56 -6.17 -11.47
C TRP A 422 4.61 -6.85 -12.85
N GLY A 423 3.65 -6.54 -13.75
CA GLY A 423 3.59 -7.11 -15.11
C GLY A 423 4.41 -6.37 -16.15
#